data_11a20fb8b1d9eb09904cf611ebaba3ed
#
_entry.id   11a20fb8b1d9eb09904cf611ebaba3ed
#
_cell.length_a   1.000
_cell.length_b   1.000
_cell.length_c   1.000
_cell.angle_alpha   90.00
_cell.angle_beta   90.00
_cell.angle_gamma   90.00
#
_symmetry.space_group_name_H-M   'P 1'
#
loop_
_entity.id
_entity.type
_entity.pdbx_description
1 polymer ?
#
loop_
_entity_poly.entity_id
_entity_poly.type
_entity_poly.pdbx_seq_one_letter_code
_entity_poly.pdbx_strand_id
1 'polypeptide(L)'
;MKSNSTAISALANKVKLAEELLAMPASSKLLLKILEYEGSMTQKKLASKTLLPDRTVRLAMKHLMEKGYIKRKVSMQDARQKIYEIAKLD
;
A
#
# COMPACT_ATOMS: atom_id res chain seq x y z
N MET A 1 27.87 8.39 19.55
CA MET A 1 27.46 7.15 18.89
C MET A 1 25.98 7.10 18.58
N LYS A 2 25.30 8.22 18.81
CA LYS A 2 23.88 8.32 18.53
C LYS A 2 23.56 8.11 17.05
N SER A 3 24.45 8.55 16.16
CA SER A 3 24.26 8.38 14.72
C SER A 3 24.26 6.88 14.30
N ASN A 4 25.08 6.07 14.96
CA ASN A 4 25.12 4.64 14.66
C ASN A 4 23.84 3.93 15.09
N SER A 5 23.31 4.30 16.27
CA SER A 5 22.05 3.74 16.75
C SER A 5 20.90 4.06 15.80
N THR A 6 20.84 5.31 15.30
CA THR A 6 19.82 5.75 14.37
C THR A 6 19.95 4.98 13.04
N ALA A 7 21.17 4.81 12.52
CA ALA A 7 21.41 4.08 11.29
C ALA A 7 21.00 2.62 11.42
N ILE A 8 21.32 1.99 12.55
CA ILE A 8 20.97 0.60 12.81
C ILE A 8 19.47 0.43 12.91
N SER A 9 18.76 1.36 13.57
CA SER A 9 17.31 1.33 13.68
C SER A 9 16.65 1.47 12.32
N ALA A 10 17.15 2.39 11.47
CA ALA A 10 16.61 2.58 10.13
C ALA A 10 16.82 1.34 9.27
N LEU A 11 18.00 0.71 9.38
CA LEU A 11 18.32 -0.51 8.64
C LEU A 11 17.42 -1.67 9.09
N ALA A 12 17.25 -1.84 10.41
CA ALA A 12 16.40 -2.88 10.97
C ALA A 12 14.95 -2.70 10.49
N ASN A 13 14.45 -1.46 10.43
CA ASN A 13 13.11 -1.18 9.94
C ASN A 13 12.96 -1.53 8.45
N LYS A 14 13.98 -1.27 7.65
CA LYS A 14 13.97 -1.64 6.23
C LYS A 14 13.95 -3.15 6.03
N VAL A 15 14.73 -3.88 6.82
CA VAL A 15 14.77 -5.34 6.77
C VAL A 15 13.42 -5.91 7.16
N LYS A 16 12.84 -5.41 8.23
CA LYS A 16 11.52 -5.84 8.71
C LYS A 16 10.44 -5.58 7.66
N LEU A 17 10.48 -4.41 7.03
CA LEU A 17 9.53 -4.05 5.97
C LEU A 17 9.68 -4.99 4.77
N ALA A 18 10.91 -5.31 4.38
CA ALA A 18 11.16 -6.24 3.29
C ALA A 18 10.62 -7.64 3.60
N GLU A 19 10.80 -8.11 4.84
CA GLU A 19 10.26 -9.39 5.28
C GLU A 19 8.73 -9.41 5.24
N GLU A 20 8.08 -8.34 5.69
CA GLU A 20 6.64 -8.20 5.63
C GLU A 20 6.12 -8.20 4.20
N LEU A 21 6.80 -7.51 3.29
CA LEU A 21 6.44 -7.49 1.88
C LEU A 21 6.57 -8.86 1.23
N LEU A 22 7.61 -9.61 1.58
CA LEU A 22 7.81 -10.96 1.06
C LEU A 22 6.74 -11.93 1.55
N ALA A 23 6.25 -11.73 2.78
CA ALA A 23 5.20 -12.58 3.35
C ALA A 23 3.80 -12.21 2.87
N MET A 24 3.66 -11.08 2.18
CA MET A 24 2.38 -10.57 1.74
C MET A 24 1.81 -11.39 0.58
N PRO A 25 0.47 -11.57 0.48
CA PRO A 25 -0.12 -12.23 -0.67
C PRO A 25 0.24 -11.53 -1.99
N ALA A 26 0.30 -12.29 -3.06
CA ALA A 26 0.68 -11.76 -4.38
C ALA A 26 -0.24 -10.63 -4.84
N SER A 27 -1.54 -10.74 -4.58
CA SER A 27 -2.51 -9.68 -4.92
C SER A 27 -2.18 -8.37 -4.22
N SER A 28 -1.84 -8.42 -2.94
CA SER A 28 -1.48 -7.22 -2.18
C SER A 28 -0.19 -6.59 -2.71
N LYS A 29 0.81 -7.40 -3.05
CA LYS A 29 2.06 -6.91 -3.64
C LYS A 29 1.81 -6.21 -4.96
N LEU A 30 0.99 -6.81 -5.81
CA LEU A 30 0.66 -6.24 -7.13
C LEU A 30 -0.01 -4.89 -6.99
N LEU A 31 -1.01 -4.80 -6.12
CA LEU A 31 -1.75 -3.56 -5.90
C LEU A 31 -0.86 -2.47 -5.32
N LEU A 32 0.00 -2.83 -4.38
CA LEU A 32 0.94 -1.89 -3.79
C LEU A 32 1.90 -1.33 -4.84
N LYS A 33 2.42 -2.19 -5.71
CA LYS A 33 3.31 -1.77 -6.78
C LYS A 33 2.64 -0.85 -7.78
N ILE A 34 1.39 -1.13 -8.13
CA ILE A 34 0.64 -0.28 -9.05
C ILE A 34 0.44 1.11 -8.46
N LEU A 35 0.07 1.20 -7.18
CA LEU A 35 -0.07 2.49 -6.51
C LEU A 35 1.25 3.24 -6.42
N GLU A 36 2.34 2.51 -6.24
CA GLU A 36 3.68 3.09 -6.18
C GLU A 36 4.10 3.69 -7.53
N TYR A 37 3.88 2.96 -8.63
CA TYR A 37 4.31 3.39 -9.96
C TYR A 37 3.36 4.37 -10.64
N GLU A 38 2.06 4.17 -10.48
CA GLU A 38 1.07 4.95 -11.20
C GLU A 38 0.37 6.01 -10.35
N GLY A 39 0.61 6.01 -9.05
CA GLY A 39 0.01 6.98 -8.14
C GLY A 39 -1.35 6.56 -7.61
N SER A 40 -2.03 7.49 -6.97
CA SER A 40 -3.32 7.22 -6.35
C SER A 40 -4.40 6.89 -7.37
N MET A 41 -5.29 5.97 -7.02
CA MET A 41 -6.41 5.60 -7.89
C MET A 41 -7.54 4.97 -7.11
N THR A 42 -8.71 4.86 -7.74
CA THR A 42 -9.90 4.27 -7.15
C THR A 42 -9.80 2.74 -7.13
N GLN A 43 -10.58 2.12 -6.24
CA GLN A 43 -10.67 0.67 -6.18
C GLN A 43 -11.12 0.08 -7.53
N LYS A 44 -12.07 0.73 -8.18
CA LYS A 44 -12.58 0.29 -9.47
C LYS A 44 -11.48 0.27 -10.53
N LYS A 45 -10.65 1.32 -10.55
CA LYS A 45 -9.54 1.40 -11.49
C LYS A 45 -8.47 0.35 -11.19
N LEU A 46 -8.19 0.11 -9.92
CA LEU A 46 -7.25 -0.94 -9.51
C LEU A 46 -7.75 -2.32 -9.97
N ALA A 47 -9.02 -2.60 -9.78
CA ALA A 47 -9.60 -3.86 -10.23
C ALA A 47 -9.50 -4.01 -11.75
N SER A 48 -9.78 -2.95 -12.49
CA SER A 48 -9.69 -2.94 -13.94
C SER A 48 -8.26 -3.19 -14.43
N LYS A 49 -7.27 -2.54 -13.82
CA LYS A 49 -5.88 -2.68 -14.22
C LYS A 49 -5.28 -4.03 -13.87
N THR A 50 -5.70 -4.63 -12.79
CA THR A 50 -5.15 -5.91 -12.32
C THR A 50 -5.93 -7.11 -12.82
N LEU A 51 -7.15 -6.89 -13.32
CA LEU A 51 -8.09 -7.94 -13.67
C LEU A 51 -8.44 -8.85 -12.50
N LEU A 52 -8.20 -8.38 -11.28
CA LEU A 52 -8.59 -9.09 -10.06
C LEU A 52 -10.07 -8.84 -9.76
N PRO A 53 -10.78 -9.82 -9.17
CA PRO A 53 -12.14 -9.60 -8.72
C PRO A 53 -12.22 -8.45 -7.71
N ASP A 54 -13.32 -7.71 -7.72
CA ASP A 54 -13.52 -6.61 -6.77
C ASP A 54 -13.35 -7.03 -5.33
N ARG A 55 -13.82 -8.23 -4.99
CA ARG A 55 -13.68 -8.80 -3.65
C ARG A 55 -12.21 -8.94 -3.27
N THR A 56 -11.39 -9.44 -4.18
CA THR A 56 -9.96 -9.63 -3.95
C THR A 56 -9.28 -8.29 -3.73
N VAL A 57 -9.61 -7.29 -4.57
CA VAL A 57 -9.05 -5.94 -4.44
C VAL A 57 -9.43 -5.34 -3.08
N ARG A 58 -10.70 -5.46 -2.70
CA ARG A 58 -11.20 -4.91 -1.44
C ARG A 58 -10.47 -5.50 -0.24
N LEU A 59 -10.32 -6.83 -0.22
CA LEU A 59 -9.64 -7.52 0.88
C LEU A 59 -8.16 -7.13 0.94
N ALA A 60 -7.51 -7.06 -0.23
CA ALA A 60 -6.11 -6.66 -0.29
C ALA A 60 -5.90 -5.22 0.17
N MET A 61 -6.79 -4.30 -0.24
CA MET A 61 -6.72 -2.90 0.20
C MET A 61 -6.90 -2.78 1.70
N LYS A 62 -7.86 -3.52 2.25
CA LYS A 62 -8.08 -3.55 3.70
C LYS A 62 -6.83 -4.01 4.44
N HIS A 63 -6.22 -5.07 3.96
CA HIS A 63 -4.99 -5.60 4.55
C HIS A 63 -3.85 -4.58 4.49
N LEU A 64 -3.66 -3.93 3.34
CA LEU A 64 -2.62 -2.93 3.17
C LEU A 64 -2.84 -1.70 4.05
N MET A 65 -4.11 -1.30 4.24
CA MET A 65 -4.45 -0.20 5.15
C MET A 65 -4.16 -0.57 6.61
N GLU A 66 -4.52 -1.79 7.02
CA GLU A 66 -4.27 -2.26 8.38
C GLU A 66 -2.78 -2.31 8.70
N LYS A 67 -1.95 -2.60 7.70
CA LYS A 67 -0.50 -2.62 7.84
C LYS A 67 0.13 -1.23 7.72
N GLY A 68 -0.63 -0.22 7.33
CA GLY A 68 -0.14 1.14 7.21
C GLY A 68 0.62 1.46 5.92
N TYR A 69 0.54 0.60 4.91
CA TYR A 69 1.22 0.82 3.64
C TYR A 69 0.48 1.79 2.73
N ILE A 70 -0.84 1.84 2.85
CA ILE A 70 -1.68 2.72 2.03
C ILE A 70 -2.67 3.45 2.92
N LYS A 71 -3.21 4.54 2.39
CA LYS A 71 -4.28 5.29 3.03
C LYS A 71 -5.39 5.56 2.02
N ARG A 72 -6.57 5.84 2.53
CA ARG A 72 -7.77 6.07 1.74
C ARG A 72 -8.23 7.50 1.89
N LYS A 73 -8.61 8.11 0.76
CA LYS A 73 -9.21 9.44 0.73
C LYS A 73 -10.54 9.37 0.02
N VAL A 74 -11.40 10.34 0.31
CA VAL A 74 -12.64 10.52 -0.44
C VAL A 74 -12.34 11.42 -1.63
N SER A 75 -12.89 11.08 -2.80
CA SER A 75 -12.72 11.90 -4.00
C SER A 75 -13.41 13.25 -3.82
N MET A 76 -12.71 14.33 -4.19
CA MET A 76 -13.31 15.67 -4.18
C MET A 76 -14.39 15.83 -5.23
N GLN A 77 -14.33 15.05 -6.31
CA GLN A 77 -15.28 15.12 -7.42
C GLN A 77 -16.52 14.26 -7.18
N ASP A 78 -16.34 13.12 -6.52
CA ASP A 78 -17.44 12.21 -6.21
C ASP A 78 -17.20 11.57 -4.85
N ALA A 79 -17.95 12.00 -3.84
CA ALA A 79 -17.80 11.52 -2.47
C ALA A 79 -18.07 10.02 -2.32
N ARG A 80 -18.71 9.39 -3.29
CA ARG A 80 -18.96 7.95 -3.28
C ARG A 80 -17.76 7.14 -3.71
N GLN A 81 -16.78 7.77 -4.37
CA GLN A 81 -15.56 7.11 -4.81
C GLN A 81 -14.47 7.32 -3.77
N LYS A 82 -13.78 6.25 -3.46
CA LYS A 82 -12.64 6.27 -2.54
C LYS A 82 -11.36 6.08 -3.32
N ILE A 83 -10.38 6.89 -3.00
CA ILE A 83 -9.08 6.87 -3.66
C ILE A 83 -8.05 6.30 -2.69
N TYR A 84 -7.25 5.39 -3.18
CA TYR A 84 -6.16 4.78 -2.41
C TYR A 84 -4.82 5.32 -2.88
N GLU A 85 -3.93 5.55 -1.94
CA GLU A 85 -2.59 6.04 -2.27
C GLU A 85 -1.58 5.45 -1.27
N ILE A 86 -0.31 5.45 -1.67
CA ILE A 86 0.77 5.00 -0.80
C ILE A 86 0.86 5.96 0.39
N ALA A 87 0.90 5.40 1.59
CA ALA A 87 1.16 6.17 2.79
C ALA A 87 2.66 6.45 2.86
N LYS A 88 3.02 7.67 3.28
CA LYS A 88 4.43 7.99 3.47
C LYS A 88 4.94 7.23 4.69
N LEU A 89 5.96 6.43 4.47
CA LEU A 89 6.64 5.71 5.54
C LEU A 89 7.87 6.52 5.93
N ASP A 90 7.69 7.45 6.82
CA ASP A 90 8.80 8.26 7.33
C ASP A 90 9.53 7.56 8.46
#